data_12a24aeeec09535a5f090c35d0010897
#
_entry.id   12a24aeeec09535a5f090c35d0010897
#
_cell.length_a   1.000
_cell.length_b   1.000
_cell.length_c   1.000
_cell.angle_alpha   90.00
_cell.angle_beta   90.00
_cell.angle_gamma   90.00
#
_symmetry.space_group_name_H-M   'P 1'
#
loop_
_entity.id
_entity.type
_entity.pdbx_description
1 polymer ?
#
loop_
_entity_poly.entity_id
_entity_poly.type
_entity_poly.pdbx_seq_one_letter_code
_entity_poly.pdbx_strand_id
1 'polypeptide(L)'
;MSKWLKQFLFGIWGLLLILMITPILEKWLEENVFSDPSGMATPVFPNAMATTFFNNLLALGQQRWFKFALVFLTGIVIGVSVEWLNRKSDEKKASELRSLGSKFRSLSDSIKIRTASSGWPDNVRDLKPAILSAFISAKKFDLWVPNEHVYQLPDASFLCEYFRCVGRLLEDGHFDEANREALSWKPFLDKAKLS
;
A
#
# COMPACT_ATOMS: atom_id res chain seq x y z
N MET A 1 -14.71 -9.49 -2.94
CA MET A 1 -13.80 -10.48 -3.55
C MET A 1 -12.62 -10.65 -2.59
N SER A 2 -12.39 -11.86 -2.04
CA SER A 2 -11.35 -12.09 -1.02
C SER A 2 -9.95 -11.76 -1.58
N LYS A 3 -9.05 -11.23 -0.73
CA LYS A 3 -7.65 -10.93 -1.10
C LYS A 3 -6.96 -12.14 -1.72
N TRP A 4 -7.30 -13.33 -1.24
CA TRP A 4 -6.78 -14.62 -1.71
C TRP A 4 -7.17 -14.92 -3.17
N LEU A 5 -8.40 -14.60 -3.56
CA LEU A 5 -8.88 -14.83 -4.94
C LEU A 5 -8.18 -13.90 -5.94
N LYS A 6 -7.89 -12.66 -5.55
CA LYS A 6 -7.10 -11.72 -6.37
C LYS A 6 -5.68 -12.22 -6.60
N GLN A 7 -5.02 -12.71 -5.54
CA GLN A 7 -3.67 -13.25 -5.62
C GLN A 7 -3.60 -14.51 -6.48
N PHE A 8 -4.58 -15.40 -6.34
CA PHE A 8 -4.69 -16.61 -7.15
C PHE A 8 -4.90 -16.29 -8.64
N LEU A 9 -5.79 -15.33 -8.95
CA LEU A 9 -6.00 -14.86 -10.32
C LEU A 9 -4.75 -14.20 -10.90
N PHE A 10 -4.03 -13.39 -10.11
CA PHE A 10 -2.76 -12.78 -10.54
C PHE A 10 -1.69 -13.84 -10.82
N GLY A 11 -1.61 -14.88 -10.00
CA GLY A 11 -0.70 -16.01 -10.22
C GLY A 11 -1.02 -16.76 -11.51
N ILE A 12 -2.29 -17.04 -11.79
CA ILE A 12 -2.74 -17.68 -13.04
C ILE A 12 -2.43 -16.80 -14.27
N TRP A 13 -2.70 -15.48 -14.18
CA TRP A 13 -2.38 -14.55 -15.26
C TRP A 13 -0.88 -14.45 -15.52
N GLY A 14 -0.06 -14.42 -14.46
CA GLY A 14 1.40 -14.46 -14.59
C GLY A 14 1.90 -15.72 -15.28
N LEU A 15 1.32 -16.88 -14.94
CA LEU A 15 1.66 -18.17 -15.53
C LEU A 15 1.25 -18.24 -17.01
N LEU A 16 0.06 -17.73 -17.37
CA LEU A 16 -0.40 -17.61 -18.74
C LEU A 16 0.48 -16.68 -19.58
N LEU A 17 0.92 -15.56 -19.00
CA LEU A 17 1.80 -14.60 -19.67
C LEU A 17 3.18 -15.20 -19.95
N ILE A 18 3.73 -15.97 -19.01
CA ILE A 18 4.99 -16.70 -19.18
C ILE A 18 4.83 -17.76 -20.29
N LEU A 19 3.74 -18.53 -20.28
CA LEU A 19 3.47 -19.54 -21.31
C LEU A 19 3.31 -18.94 -22.71
N MET A 20 2.76 -17.73 -22.82
CA MET A 20 2.64 -17.03 -24.11
C MET A 20 3.97 -16.41 -24.57
N ILE A 21 4.80 -15.91 -23.64
CA ILE A 21 6.09 -15.26 -23.98
C ILE A 21 7.18 -16.29 -24.28
N THR A 22 7.15 -17.45 -23.64
CA THR A 22 8.19 -18.48 -23.80
C THR A 22 8.42 -18.90 -25.27
N PRO A 23 7.41 -19.22 -26.08
CA PRO A 23 7.60 -19.59 -27.47
C PRO A 23 8.13 -18.43 -28.35
N ILE A 24 7.73 -17.20 -28.01
CA ILE A 24 8.22 -16.00 -28.70
C ILE A 24 9.69 -15.78 -28.38
N LEU A 25 10.08 -15.96 -27.13
CA LEU A 25 11.46 -15.83 -26.66
C LEU A 25 12.35 -16.94 -27.22
N GLU A 26 11.86 -18.18 -27.29
CA GLU A 26 12.54 -19.31 -27.94
C GLU A 26 12.81 -19.00 -29.41
N LYS A 27 11.80 -18.57 -30.13
CA LYS A 27 11.93 -18.22 -31.57
C LYS A 27 12.90 -17.04 -31.78
N TRP A 28 12.82 -16.03 -30.92
CA TRP A 28 13.72 -14.87 -30.98
C TRP A 28 15.18 -15.27 -30.67
N LEU A 29 15.40 -16.16 -29.70
CA LEU A 29 16.73 -16.69 -29.36
C LEU A 29 17.28 -17.56 -30.50
N GLU A 30 16.44 -18.42 -31.11
CA GLU A 30 16.83 -19.21 -32.26
C GLU A 30 17.22 -18.33 -33.44
N GLU A 31 16.45 -17.28 -33.74
CA GLU A 31 16.72 -16.38 -34.87
C GLU A 31 17.91 -15.43 -34.65
N ASN A 32 18.13 -14.96 -33.42
CA ASN A 32 19.15 -13.91 -33.17
C ASN A 32 20.42 -14.40 -32.47
N VAL A 33 20.37 -15.56 -31.81
CA VAL A 33 21.54 -16.06 -31.06
C VAL A 33 22.12 -17.32 -31.68
N PHE A 34 21.27 -18.16 -32.30
CA PHE A 34 21.70 -19.47 -32.83
C PHE A 34 21.66 -19.58 -34.37
N SER A 35 21.20 -18.54 -35.09
CA SER A 35 21.06 -18.60 -36.55
C SER A 35 22.26 -18.16 -37.34
N ASP A 36 23.43 -17.99 -36.72
CA ASP A 36 24.69 -17.71 -37.49
C ASP A 36 25.58 -18.95 -37.54
N PRO A 37 25.41 -19.83 -38.59
CA PRO A 37 26.21 -21.03 -38.74
C PRO A 37 27.62 -20.74 -39.26
N SER A 38 27.98 -19.48 -39.55
CA SER A 38 29.25 -19.10 -40.17
C SER A 38 30.11 -18.11 -39.35
N GLY A 39 29.58 -17.57 -38.26
CA GLY A 39 30.30 -16.63 -37.42
C GLY A 39 30.44 -17.15 -35.99
N MET A 40 31.50 -17.91 -35.70
CA MET A 40 31.90 -18.23 -34.34
C MET A 40 32.29 -16.97 -33.56
N ALA A 41 31.30 -16.19 -33.16
CA ALA A 41 31.41 -15.33 -32.00
C ALA A 41 31.06 -16.16 -30.76
N THR A 42 31.85 -17.20 -30.47
CA THR A 42 31.92 -17.72 -29.12
C THR A 42 32.30 -16.52 -28.24
N PRO A 43 31.44 -16.13 -27.25
CA PRO A 43 31.87 -15.13 -26.31
C PRO A 43 33.12 -15.67 -25.64
N VAL A 44 34.27 -15.06 -25.93
CA VAL A 44 35.56 -15.42 -25.34
C VAL A 44 35.51 -14.96 -23.90
N PHE A 45 34.91 -15.78 -23.06
CA PHE A 45 35.03 -15.62 -21.62
C PHE A 45 36.44 -16.08 -21.23
N PRO A 46 37.26 -15.23 -20.60
CA PRO A 46 38.67 -15.52 -20.34
C PRO A 46 38.91 -16.65 -19.34
N ASN A 47 37.89 -17.31 -18.83
CA ASN A 47 38.00 -18.37 -17.85
C ASN A 47 37.32 -19.65 -18.34
N ALA A 48 38.09 -20.74 -18.47
CA ALA A 48 37.60 -22.07 -18.83
C ALA A 48 36.43 -22.56 -17.92
N MET A 49 36.36 -22.11 -16.67
CA MET A 49 35.23 -22.38 -15.76
C MET A 49 33.92 -21.76 -16.24
N ALA A 50 33.93 -20.54 -16.77
CA ALA A 50 32.73 -19.86 -17.24
C ALA A 50 32.16 -20.55 -18.48
N THR A 51 33.02 -20.98 -19.41
CA THR A 51 32.61 -21.71 -20.63
C THR A 51 32.01 -23.09 -20.28
N THR A 52 32.59 -23.81 -19.33
CA THR A 52 32.07 -25.10 -18.89
C THR A 52 30.71 -24.93 -18.17
N PHE A 53 30.59 -23.92 -17.34
CA PHE A 53 29.31 -23.57 -16.67
C PHE A 53 28.21 -23.23 -17.67
N PHE A 54 28.52 -22.40 -18.67
CA PHE A 54 27.58 -21.99 -19.73
C PHE A 54 27.16 -23.17 -20.62
N ASN A 55 28.09 -24.05 -20.99
CA ASN A 55 27.80 -25.24 -21.79
C ASN A 55 26.92 -26.25 -20.98
N ASN A 56 27.17 -26.41 -19.69
CA ASN A 56 26.34 -27.22 -18.82
C ASN A 56 24.94 -26.63 -18.63
N LEU A 57 24.82 -25.30 -18.55
CA LEU A 57 23.54 -24.60 -18.47
C LEU A 57 22.74 -24.73 -19.78
N LEU A 58 23.38 -24.65 -20.93
CA LEU A 58 22.78 -24.89 -22.24
C LEU A 58 22.31 -26.34 -22.42
N ALA A 59 23.10 -27.32 -21.99
CA ALA A 59 22.74 -28.73 -22.02
C ALA A 59 21.55 -29.03 -21.07
N LEU A 60 21.51 -28.40 -19.90
CA LEU A 60 20.36 -28.44 -18.99
C LEU A 60 19.12 -27.76 -19.58
N GLY A 61 19.30 -26.63 -20.29
CA GLY A 61 18.21 -25.91 -20.94
C GLY A 61 17.48 -26.70 -22.03
N GLN A 62 18.12 -27.71 -22.63
CA GLN A 62 17.51 -28.61 -23.59
C GLN A 62 16.60 -29.68 -22.96
N GLN A 63 16.70 -29.91 -21.65
CA GLN A 63 15.85 -30.87 -20.94
C GLN A 63 14.49 -30.26 -20.63
N ARG A 64 13.39 -30.90 -21.04
CA ARG A 64 12.02 -30.40 -20.84
C ARG A 64 11.70 -30.08 -19.38
N TRP A 65 12.18 -30.89 -18.44
CA TRP A 65 11.94 -30.66 -17.01
C TRP A 65 12.62 -29.39 -16.47
N PHE A 66 13.79 -28.99 -17.03
CA PHE A 66 14.48 -27.76 -16.63
C PHE A 66 13.67 -26.51 -17.01
N LYS A 67 13.02 -26.52 -18.17
CA LYS A 67 12.10 -25.44 -18.58
C LYS A 67 10.95 -25.30 -17.59
N PHE A 68 10.35 -26.42 -17.16
CA PHE A 68 9.32 -26.41 -16.14
C PHE A 68 9.82 -25.91 -14.78
N ALA A 69 11.01 -26.36 -14.35
CA ALA A 69 11.60 -25.90 -13.10
C ALA A 69 11.89 -24.40 -13.11
N LEU A 70 12.37 -23.85 -14.23
CA LEU A 70 12.65 -22.44 -14.40
C LEU A 70 11.37 -21.59 -14.37
N VAL A 71 10.31 -22.04 -15.06
CA VAL A 71 8.99 -21.38 -15.01
C VAL A 71 8.43 -21.40 -13.59
N PHE A 72 8.55 -22.52 -12.88
CA PHE A 72 8.07 -22.65 -11.50
C PHE A 72 8.85 -21.74 -10.55
N LEU A 73 10.18 -21.72 -10.63
CA LEU A 73 11.03 -20.81 -9.85
C LEU A 73 10.71 -19.33 -10.13
N THR A 74 10.52 -18.97 -11.39
CA THR A 74 10.14 -17.60 -11.75
C THR A 74 8.78 -17.22 -11.15
N GLY A 75 7.81 -18.14 -11.18
CA GLY A 75 6.52 -17.96 -10.54
C GLY A 75 6.62 -17.73 -9.03
N ILE A 76 7.48 -18.49 -8.34
CA ILE A 76 7.73 -18.31 -6.90
C ILE A 76 8.37 -16.93 -6.64
N VAL A 77 9.39 -16.54 -7.40
CA VAL A 77 10.07 -15.25 -7.22
C VAL A 77 9.10 -14.09 -7.42
N ILE A 78 8.27 -14.14 -8.46
CA ILE A 78 7.23 -13.12 -8.69
C ILE A 78 6.23 -13.10 -7.53
N GLY A 79 5.73 -14.26 -7.10
CA GLY A 79 4.79 -14.36 -5.98
C GLY A 79 5.34 -13.78 -4.69
N VAL A 80 6.57 -14.12 -4.32
CA VAL A 80 7.26 -13.59 -3.13
C VAL A 80 7.49 -12.08 -3.27
N SER A 81 7.88 -11.60 -4.44
CA SER A 81 8.13 -10.17 -4.68
C SER A 81 6.84 -9.35 -4.54
N VAL A 82 5.73 -9.83 -5.10
CA VAL A 82 4.41 -9.17 -4.98
C VAL A 82 3.95 -9.15 -3.53
N GLU A 83 4.10 -10.25 -2.80
CA GLU A 83 3.74 -10.30 -1.38
C GLU A 83 4.59 -9.34 -0.55
N TRP A 84 5.90 -9.27 -0.80
CA TRP A 84 6.79 -8.34 -0.12
C TRP A 84 6.43 -6.87 -0.40
N LEU A 85 6.11 -6.52 -1.64
CA LEU A 85 5.66 -5.18 -2.02
C LEU A 85 4.33 -4.81 -1.34
N ASN A 86 3.38 -5.76 -1.27
CA ASN A 86 2.11 -5.55 -0.60
C ASN A 86 2.30 -5.32 0.90
N ARG A 87 3.13 -6.14 1.58
CA ARG A 87 3.45 -5.95 3.00
C ARG A 87 4.06 -4.59 3.27
N LYS A 88 5.05 -4.18 2.47
CA LYS A 88 5.70 -2.87 2.61
C LYS A 88 4.71 -1.72 2.41
N SER A 89 3.76 -1.85 1.47
CA SER A 89 2.69 -0.89 1.26
C SER A 89 1.74 -0.82 2.45
N ASP A 90 1.34 -1.98 3.01
CA ASP A 90 0.45 -2.05 4.17
C ASP A 90 1.13 -1.49 5.43
N GLU A 91 2.41 -1.77 5.65
CA GLU A 91 3.20 -1.21 6.76
C GLU A 91 3.31 0.32 6.66
N LYS A 92 3.56 0.85 5.46
CA LYS A 92 3.58 2.30 5.22
C LYS A 92 2.22 2.92 5.52
N LYS A 93 1.14 2.32 5.03
CA LYS A 93 -0.23 2.75 5.31
C LYS A 93 -0.53 2.74 6.81
N ALA A 94 -0.14 1.68 7.50
CA ALA A 94 -0.32 1.56 8.95
C ALA A 94 0.46 2.64 9.71
N SER A 95 1.69 2.95 9.31
CA SER A 95 2.51 4.00 9.94
C SER A 95 1.91 5.39 9.72
N GLU A 96 1.40 5.67 8.52
CA GLU A 96 0.73 6.94 8.22
C GLU A 96 -0.57 7.10 9.02
N LEU A 97 -1.36 6.03 9.19
CA LEU A 97 -2.57 6.04 10.00
C LEU A 97 -2.28 6.25 11.49
N ARG A 98 -1.22 5.62 12.03
CA ARG A 98 -0.78 5.88 13.42
C ARG A 98 -0.33 7.32 13.60
N SER A 99 0.41 7.87 12.63
CA SER A 99 0.81 9.28 12.65
C SER A 99 -0.40 10.22 12.62
N LEU A 100 -1.45 9.86 11.87
CA LEU A 100 -2.71 10.59 11.87
C LEU A 100 -3.41 10.50 13.23
N GLY A 101 -3.38 9.33 13.87
CA GLY A 101 -3.89 9.13 15.23
C GLY A 101 -3.25 10.07 16.24
N SER A 102 -1.92 10.15 16.22
CA SER A 102 -1.16 11.06 17.06
C SER A 102 -1.53 12.54 16.83
N LYS A 103 -1.73 12.95 15.56
CA LYS A 103 -2.22 14.28 15.22
C LYS A 103 -3.61 14.54 15.79
N PHE A 104 -4.51 13.57 15.70
CA PHE A 104 -5.86 13.69 16.25
C PHE A 104 -5.83 13.87 17.76
N ARG A 105 -5.02 13.09 18.48
CA ARG A 105 -4.85 13.26 19.93
C ARG A 105 -4.30 14.62 20.29
N SER A 106 -3.26 15.07 19.61
CA SER A 106 -2.69 16.41 19.84
C SER A 106 -3.71 17.51 19.60
N LEU A 107 -4.58 17.38 18.59
CA LEU A 107 -5.67 18.31 18.36
C LEU A 107 -6.71 18.27 19.50
N SER A 108 -7.10 17.06 19.96
CA SER A 108 -8.00 16.90 21.10
C SER A 108 -7.46 17.62 22.34
N ASP A 109 -6.19 17.40 22.67
CA ASP A 109 -5.54 18.05 23.82
C ASP A 109 -5.47 19.57 23.66
N SER A 110 -5.16 20.05 22.46
CA SER A 110 -5.13 21.48 22.15
C SER A 110 -6.50 22.14 22.28
N ILE A 111 -7.56 21.47 21.81
CA ILE A 111 -8.95 21.95 21.98
C ILE A 111 -9.31 22.00 23.46
N LYS A 112 -9.03 20.92 24.21
CA LYS A 112 -9.31 20.82 25.64
C LYS A 112 -8.65 21.93 26.46
N ILE A 113 -7.37 22.20 26.22
CA ILE A 113 -6.63 23.25 26.93
C ILE A 113 -7.24 24.62 26.64
N ARG A 114 -7.57 24.90 25.39
CA ARG A 114 -8.12 26.21 24.99
C ARG A 114 -9.53 26.43 25.48
N THR A 115 -10.37 25.41 25.47
CA THR A 115 -11.75 25.50 26.02
C THR A 115 -11.76 25.67 27.52
N ALA A 116 -10.78 25.12 28.23
CA ALA A 116 -10.66 25.32 29.68
C ALA A 116 -10.23 26.73 30.07
N SER A 117 -9.51 27.47 29.20
CA SER A 117 -8.91 28.75 29.55
C SER A 117 -9.77 29.99 29.25
N SER A 118 -10.72 29.94 28.30
CA SER A 118 -11.40 31.17 27.88
C SER A 118 -12.68 31.00 27.07
N GLY A 119 -13.42 29.95 27.26
CA GLY A 119 -14.70 29.81 26.54
C GLY A 119 -14.57 29.66 25.01
N TRP A 120 -15.49 28.94 24.44
CA TRP A 120 -15.68 28.77 23.01
C TRP A 120 -16.47 29.97 22.43
N PRO A 121 -16.28 30.46 21.17
CA PRO A 121 -15.67 29.80 19.99
C PRO A 121 -14.35 30.40 19.49
N ASP A 122 -13.89 31.55 19.99
CA ASP A 122 -12.79 32.30 19.37
C ASP A 122 -11.44 31.59 19.45
N ASN A 123 -11.22 30.81 20.49
CA ASN A 123 -9.91 30.18 20.74
C ASN A 123 -9.63 28.94 19.89
N VAL A 124 -10.66 28.33 19.32
CA VAL A 124 -10.49 27.16 18.43
C VAL A 124 -10.35 27.59 16.97
N ARG A 125 -10.69 28.84 16.66
CA ARG A 125 -10.52 29.42 15.31
C ARG A 125 -9.08 29.34 14.83
N ASP A 126 -8.12 29.50 15.70
CA ASP A 126 -6.69 29.37 15.39
C ASP A 126 -6.28 27.93 15.04
N LEU A 127 -7.03 26.92 15.52
CA LEU A 127 -6.79 25.51 15.22
C LEU A 127 -7.42 25.08 13.90
N LYS A 128 -8.25 25.92 13.26
CA LYS A 128 -8.94 25.62 12.00
C LYS A 128 -7.99 25.04 10.94
N PRO A 129 -6.83 25.63 10.65
CA PRO A 129 -5.93 25.09 9.61
C PRO A 129 -5.44 23.69 9.97
N ALA A 130 -5.15 23.43 11.23
CA ALA A 130 -4.67 22.14 11.71
C ALA A 130 -5.77 21.07 11.64
N ILE A 131 -7.01 21.42 12.02
CA ILE A 131 -8.18 20.55 11.94
C ILE A 131 -8.47 20.19 10.47
N LEU A 132 -8.50 21.16 9.58
CA LEU A 132 -8.74 20.92 8.15
C LEU A 132 -7.63 20.05 7.53
N SER A 133 -6.37 20.31 7.88
CA SER A 133 -5.24 19.46 7.44
C SER A 133 -5.37 18.02 7.91
N ALA A 134 -5.82 17.81 9.15
CA ALA A 134 -6.07 16.48 9.69
C ALA A 134 -7.22 15.78 8.97
N PHE A 135 -8.31 16.49 8.66
CA PHE A 135 -9.44 15.94 7.90
C PHE A 135 -9.07 15.57 6.46
N ILE A 136 -8.28 16.41 5.78
CA ILE A 136 -7.76 16.09 4.44
C ILE A 136 -6.91 14.82 4.50
N SER A 137 -6.08 14.69 5.53
CA SER A 137 -5.26 13.49 5.72
C SER A 137 -6.12 12.26 6.01
N ALA A 138 -7.17 12.38 6.80
CA ALA A 138 -8.10 11.29 7.13
C ALA A 138 -8.89 10.80 5.90
N LYS A 139 -9.33 11.71 5.05
CA LYS A 139 -10.04 11.38 3.78
C LYS A 139 -9.19 10.53 2.84
N LYS A 140 -7.87 10.63 2.85
CA LYS A 140 -6.98 9.77 2.04
C LYS A 140 -7.07 8.29 2.43
N PHE A 141 -7.54 8.01 3.64
CA PHE A 141 -7.69 6.66 4.18
C PHE A 141 -9.14 6.21 4.25
N ASP A 142 -10.05 6.92 3.57
CA ASP A 142 -11.50 6.64 3.58
C ASP A 142 -12.12 6.70 4.99
N LEU A 143 -11.48 7.43 5.92
CA LEU A 143 -12.07 7.73 7.22
C LEU A 143 -13.16 8.79 7.06
N TRP A 144 -14.30 8.54 7.71
CA TRP A 144 -15.32 9.57 7.80
C TRP A 144 -14.80 10.76 8.61
N VAL A 145 -15.01 11.95 8.11
CA VAL A 145 -14.68 13.21 8.78
C VAL A 145 -15.88 14.13 8.77
N PRO A 146 -16.04 14.95 9.83
CA PRO A 146 -17.09 15.96 9.88
C PRO A 146 -16.97 16.96 8.74
N ASN A 147 -18.06 17.69 8.49
CA ASN A 147 -18.04 18.77 7.55
C ASN A 147 -17.05 19.86 7.98
N GLU A 148 -16.49 20.60 7.02
CA GLU A 148 -15.56 21.70 7.28
C GLU A 148 -16.14 22.85 8.16
N HIS A 149 -17.45 22.90 8.32
CA HIS A 149 -18.14 23.86 9.22
C HIS A 149 -18.20 23.42 10.68
N VAL A 150 -17.69 22.25 11.03
CA VAL A 150 -17.73 21.73 12.42
C VAL A 150 -17.08 22.64 13.45
N TYR A 151 -16.14 23.49 13.03
CA TYR A 151 -15.52 24.50 13.91
C TYR A 151 -16.47 25.63 14.31
N GLN A 152 -17.64 25.74 13.70
CA GLN A 152 -18.68 26.72 14.03
C GLN A 152 -19.67 26.19 15.09
N LEU A 153 -19.54 24.94 15.48
CA LEU A 153 -20.35 24.38 16.55
C LEU A 153 -20.16 25.16 17.85
N PRO A 154 -21.23 25.49 18.56
CA PRO A 154 -21.15 26.21 19.81
C PRO A 154 -20.46 25.38 20.92
N ASP A 155 -20.41 24.06 20.76
CA ASP A 155 -19.77 23.14 21.71
C ASP A 155 -18.68 22.31 21.02
N ALA A 156 -17.45 22.56 21.41
CA ALA A 156 -16.29 21.81 20.92
C ALA A 156 -16.10 20.45 21.57
N SER A 157 -16.86 20.13 22.63
CA SER A 157 -16.67 18.89 23.37
C SER A 157 -16.84 17.67 22.46
N PHE A 158 -17.82 17.70 21.57
CA PHE A 158 -18.03 16.62 20.59
C PHE A 158 -16.86 16.45 19.62
N LEU A 159 -16.28 17.56 19.15
CA LEU A 159 -15.12 17.50 18.26
C LEU A 159 -13.88 17.01 19.01
N CYS A 160 -13.69 17.45 20.24
CA CYS A 160 -12.61 17.00 21.11
C CYS A 160 -12.69 15.48 21.35
N GLU A 161 -13.87 14.97 21.71
CA GLU A 161 -14.10 13.54 21.94
C GLU A 161 -13.94 12.72 20.66
N TYR A 162 -14.44 13.21 19.52
CA TYR A 162 -14.22 12.59 18.21
C TYR A 162 -12.70 12.38 17.96
N PHE A 163 -11.90 13.43 18.08
CA PHE A 163 -10.46 13.34 17.89
C PHE A 163 -9.80 12.41 18.90
N ARG A 164 -10.25 12.40 20.14
CA ARG A 164 -9.72 11.54 21.19
C ARG A 164 -10.00 10.06 20.93
N CYS A 165 -11.24 9.72 20.63
CA CYS A 165 -11.66 8.32 20.43
C CYS A 165 -11.09 7.74 19.15
N VAL A 166 -11.28 8.44 18.03
CA VAL A 166 -10.76 7.98 16.73
C VAL A 166 -9.23 7.98 16.72
N GLY A 167 -8.62 9.02 17.29
CA GLY A 167 -7.15 9.13 17.38
C GLY A 167 -6.52 7.96 18.13
N ARG A 168 -7.09 7.57 19.27
CA ARG A 168 -6.62 6.43 20.06
C ARG A 168 -6.69 5.13 19.26
N LEU A 169 -7.82 4.85 18.62
CA LEU A 169 -7.98 3.62 17.83
C LEU A 169 -7.01 3.55 16.64
N LEU A 170 -6.70 4.69 16.03
CA LEU A 170 -5.72 4.77 14.96
C LEU A 170 -4.28 4.52 15.46
N GLU A 171 -3.91 5.06 16.64
CA GLU A 171 -2.60 4.82 17.26
C GLU A 171 -2.42 3.35 17.65
N ASP A 172 -3.48 2.74 18.21
CA ASP A 172 -3.49 1.33 18.62
C ASP A 172 -3.51 0.38 17.42
N GLY A 173 -3.73 0.89 16.20
CA GLY A 173 -3.75 0.10 14.96
C GLY A 173 -5.10 -0.55 14.66
N HIS A 174 -6.17 -0.16 15.35
CA HIS A 174 -7.55 -0.65 15.17
C HIS A 174 -8.30 0.15 14.08
N PHE A 175 -7.81 0.08 12.84
CA PHE A 175 -8.27 0.97 11.75
C PHE A 175 -9.74 0.78 11.37
N ASP A 176 -10.22 -0.47 11.36
CA ASP A 176 -11.63 -0.76 11.04
C ASP A 176 -12.58 -0.27 12.16
N GLU A 177 -12.12 -0.33 13.41
CA GLU A 177 -12.85 0.19 14.56
C GLU A 177 -12.83 1.71 14.56
N ALA A 178 -11.71 2.32 14.23
CA ALA A 178 -11.60 3.77 14.10
C ALA A 178 -12.59 4.34 13.07
N ASN A 179 -12.76 3.64 11.94
CA ASN A 179 -13.72 4.07 10.92
C ASN A 179 -15.19 3.91 11.40
N ARG A 180 -15.49 2.81 12.09
CA ARG A 180 -16.83 2.61 12.71
C ARG A 180 -17.11 3.67 13.78
N GLU A 181 -16.13 3.95 14.62
CA GLU A 181 -16.21 4.99 15.65
C GLU A 181 -16.40 6.36 15.00
N ALA A 182 -15.61 6.71 13.97
CA ALA A 182 -15.76 7.96 13.26
C ALA A 182 -17.18 8.14 12.69
N LEU A 183 -17.78 7.09 12.14
CA LEU A 183 -19.13 7.11 11.61
C LEU A 183 -20.19 7.27 12.73
N SER A 184 -19.96 6.75 13.93
CA SER A 184 -20.87 6.89 15.07
C SER A 184 -21.06 8.35 15.51
N TRP A 185 -20.05 9.20 15.27
CA TRP A 185 -20.08 10.63 15.57
C TRP A 185 -20.86 11.47 14.55
N LYS A 186 -21.20 10.90 13.39
CA LYS A 186 -21.90 11.60 12.32
C LYS A 186 -23.20 12.31 12.78
N PRO A 187 -24.10 11.69 13.56
CA PRO A 187 -25.33 12.35 13.99
C PRO A 187 -25.10 13.60 14.85
N PHE A 188 -23.98 13.66 15.55
CA PHE A 188 -23.63 14.76 16.45
C PHE A 188 -22.92 15.92 15.72
N LEU A 189 -22.04 15.58 14.78
CA LEU A 189 -21.16 16.54 14.11
C LEU A 189 -21.75 17.06 12.78
N ASP A 190 -22.69 16.36 12.16
CA ASP A 190 -23.38 16.86 10.95
C ASP A 190 -24.49 17.89 11.27
N LYS A 191 -24.90 18.02 12.53
CA LYS A 191 -25.89 19.02 12.97
C LYS A 191 -25.40 20.46 12.79
N ALA A 192 -24.08 20.68 12.59
CA ALA A 192 -23.51 21.98 12.27
C ALA A 192 -24.03 22.60 10.96
N LYS A 193 -24.81 21.88 10.17
CA LYS A 193 -25.44 22.38 8.93
C LYS A 193 -26.76 23.13 9.16
N LEU A 194 -27.33 23.09 10.35
CA LEU A 194 -28.72 23.49 10.58
C LEU A 194 -28.88 24.78 11.41
N SER A 195 -27.82 25.45 11.73
CA SER A 195 -27.82 26.77 12.37
C SER A 195 -27.12 27.82 11.48
#